data_78bf5eef760b3f66b1873cbc48d112c7
#
_entry.id   78bf5eef760b3f66b1873cbc48d112c7
#
_cell.length_a   1.000
_cell.length_b   1.000
_cell.length_c   1.000
_cell.angle_alpha   90.00
_cell.angle_beta   90.00
_cell.angle_gamma   90.00
#
_symmetry.space_group_name_H-M   'P 1'
#
loop_
_entity.id
_entity.type
_entity.pdbx_description
1 polymer ?
#
loop_
_entity_poly.entity_id
_entity_poly.type
_entity_poly.pdbx_seq_one_letter_code
_entity_poly.pdbx_strand_id
1 'polypeptide(L)'
;MRIGVPTEIKDNEFRVAITPAGVHALTRRGHTVTIQAGAGEGASIPDAEYTAAGAVMTDDVPGLWADSELILKVKEPIAQEYPFLHPDLLLFTYLHLAADRALTEELLTKRVTSIAYETVETDAGALPLLAPMSEIAGRLAAQVGAEALLRPHGGAGVLLGGAAGVRRGNVVVLGGGTAGLSAARVAAGMGADVTVFDVDPLRMRRIEELDGGAIRTRFSTELDVARACAGADLVVGAVLVPGARTPSLVTRAMVETMRPGSVLVDIAIDQGGCFEDSRPTTHSDPTFEVDGKIFYCVANMPGAVPHTSTYALTNATLPYALALAGEGWQGASAARPDLARGLSTHAGTLYTAGVGQALNIPTADVADLLS
;
A
#
# COMPACT_ATOMS: atom_id res chain seq x y z
N MET A 1 15.45 16.36 -17.63
CA MET A 1 14.91 14.99 -17.74
C MET A 1 13.51 15.05 -18.32
N ARG A 2 13.18 14.12 -19.21
CA ARG A 2 11.82 13.90 -19.74
C ARG A 2 11.14 12.85 -18.85
N ILE A 3 9.98 13.22 -18.32
CA ILE A 3 9.25 12.42 -17.33
C ILE A 3 7.89 12.06 -17.92
N GLY A 4 7.57 10.78 -17.96
CA GLY A 4 6.29 10.27 -18.42
C GLY A 4 5.41 9.79 -17.28
N VAL A 5 4.12 10.04 -17.39
CA VAL A 5 3.10 9.58 -16.44
C VAL A 5 1.97 8.93 -17.24
N PRO A 6 1.99 7.62 -17.44
CA PRO A 6 0.89 6.90 -18.11
C PRO A 6 -0.32 6.77 -17.19
N THR A 7 -1.46 6.50 -17.78
CA THR A 7 -2.66 6.05 -17.06
C THR A 7 -2.41 4.65 -16.48
N GLU A 8 -2.85 4.43 -15.25
CA GLU A 8 -2.84 3.08 -14.68
C GLU A 8 -3.89 2.21 -15.37
N ILE A 9 -3.48 1.00 -15.77
CA ILE A 9 -4.34 0.08 -16.53
C ILE A 9 -4.68 -1.21 -15.77
N LYS A 10 -4.24 -1.31 -14.52
CA LYS A 10 -4.62 -2.41 -13.63
C LYS A 10 -6.08 -2.26 -13.23
N ASP A 11 -6.77 -3.39 -13.07
CA ASP A 11 -8.18 -3.39 -12.68
C ASP A 11 -8.43 -2.61 -11.38
N ASN A 12 -9.41 -1.71 -11.41
CA ASN A 12 -9.78 -0.82 -10.32
C ASN A 12 -8.62 0.05 -9.77
N GLU A 13 -7.61 0.39 -10.60
CA GLU A 13 -6.58 1.34 -10.26
C GLU A 13 -6.85 2.69 -10.92
N PHE A 14 -7.30 3.64 -10.12
CA PHE A 14 -7.70 4.98 -10.56
C PHE A 14 -6.79 6.08 -10.01
N ARG A 15 -5.71 5.72 -9.29
CA ARG A 15 -4.70 6.68 -8.81
C ARG A 15 -3.82 7.12 -9.96
N VAL A 16 -3.11 8.23 -9.76
CA VAL A 16 -2.10 8.74 -10.68
C VAL A 16 -0.82 9.09 -9.90
N ALA A 17 0.34 8.91 -10.52
CA ALA A 17 1.62 8.99 -9.82
C ALA A 17 2.11 10.43 -9.55
N ILE A 18 1.40 11.44 -10.03
CA ILE A 18 1.75 12.85 -9.82
C ILE A 18 0.50 13.72 -9.69
N THR A 19 0.62 14.82 -8.94
CA THR A 19 -0.39 15.88 -8.87
C THR A 19 0.05 17.12 -9.66
N PRO A 20 -0.85 18.06 -9.98
CA PRO A 20 -0.48 19.34 -10.59
C PRO A 20 0.62 20.10 -9.84
N ALA A 21 0.63 20.02 -8.50
CA ALA A 21 1.68 20.61 -7.67
C ALA A 21 3.05 19.95 -7.94
N GLY A 22 3.07 18.63 -8.10
CA GLY A 22 4.28 17.89 -8.48
C GLY A 22 4.79 18.25 -9.88
N VAL A 23 3.88 18.34 -10.86
CA VAL A 23 4.19 18.83 -12.21
C VAL A 23 4.83 20.21 -12.16
N HIS A 24 4.18 21.14 -11.46
CA HIS A 24 4.71 22.50 -11.31
C HIS A 24 6.11 22.52 -10.69
N ALA A 25 6.37 21.70 -9.68
CA ALA A 25 7.67 21.61 -9.03
C ALA A 25 8.77 21.07 -9.94
N LEU A 26 8.45 20.12 -10.84
CA LEU A 26 9.36 19.55 -11.83
C LEU A 26 9.62 20.52 -12.99
N THR A 27 8.57 21.11 -13.56
CA THR A 27 8.67 22.03 -14.72
C THR A 27 9.43 23.30 -14.36
N ARG A 28 9.24 23.83 -13.15
CA ARG A 28 10.04 24.96 -12.65
C ARG A 28 11.54 24.68 -12.51
N ARG A 29 11.93 23.41 -12.45
CA ARG A 29 13.35 22.96 -12.46
C ARG A 29 13.87 22.62 -13.85
N GLY A 30 13.09 22.90 -14.89
CA GLY A 30 13.48 22.68 -16.28
C GLY A 30 13.29 21.25 -16.78
N HIS A 31 12.51 20.42 -16.05
CA HIS A 31 12.13 19.10 -16.55
C HIS A 31 10.86 19.18 -17.39
N THR A 32 10.73 18.29 -18.37
CA THR A 32 9.51 18.14 -19.17
C THR A 32 8.67 17.02 -18.57
N VAL A 33 7.39 17.28 -18.31
CA VAL A 33 6.45 16.28 -17.81
C VAL A 33 5.39 16.05 -18.86
N THR A 34 5.32 14.83 -19.39
CA THR A 34 4.31 14.37 -20.33
C THR A 34 3.36 13.41 -19.62
N ILE A 35 2.07 13.68 -19.71
CA ILE A 35 1.03 12.88 -19.01
C ILE A 35 0.06 12.35 -20.06
N GLN A 36 -0.28 11.08 -19.94
CA GLN A 36 -1.34 10.50 -20.77
C GLN A 36 -2.67 11.19 -20.48
N ALA A 37 -3.39 11.58 -21.53
CA ALA A 37 -4.70 12.23 -21.41
C ALA A 37 -5.66 11.35 -20.56
N GLY A 38 -6.38 11.98 -19.63
CA GLY A 38 -7.28 11.30 -18.72
C GLY A 38 -6.63 10.59 -17.53
N ALA A 39 -5.28 10.57 -17.41
CA ALA A 39 -4.60 9.81 -16.34
C ALA A 39 -5.01 10.22 -14.93
N GLY A 40 -5.41 11.48 -14.73
CA GLY A 40 -5.83 12.00 -13.42
C GLY A 40 -7.34 11.93 -13.14
N GLU A 41 -8.16 11.61 -14.13
CA GLU A 41 -9.63 11.70 -14.01
C GLU A 41 -10.18 10.84 -12.88
N GLY A 42 -9.68 9.62 -12.74
CA GLY A 42 -10.06 8.72 -11.66
C GLY A 42 -9.75 9.22 -10.25
N ALA A 43 -8.74 10.12 -10.14
CA ALA A 43 -8.40 10.81 -8.90
C ALA A 43 -9.06 12.20 -8.78
N SER A 44 -9.98 12.53 -9.68
CA SER A 44 -10.67 13.83 -9.78
C SER A 44 -9.71 14.99 -10.08
N ILE A 45 -8.70 14.74 -10.90
CA ILE A 45 -7.74 15.74 -11.39
C ILE A 45 -7.86 15.81 -12.92
N PRO A 46 -8.54 16.83 -13.48
CA PRO A 46 -8.72 16.96 -14.90
C PRO A 46 -7.44 17.39 -15.61
N ASP A 47 -7.30 17.06 -16.91
CA ASP A 47 -6.15 17.38 -17.75
C ASP A 47 -5.82 18.88 -17.79
N ALA A 48 -6.85 19.73 -17.67
CA ALA A 48 -6.67 21.18 -17.64
C ALA A 48 -5.81 21.65 -16.44
N GLU A 49 -5.90 20.99 -15.28
CA GLU A 49 -5.08 21.31 -14.12
C GLU A 49 -3.61 20.94 -14.35
N TYR A 50 -3.35 19.81 -15.00
CA TYR A 50 -2.00 19.39 -15.37
C TYR A 50 -1.39 20.33 -16.41
N THR A 51 -2.16 20.70 -17.43
CA THR A 51 -1.74 21.67 -18.44
C THR A 51 -1.42 23.02 -17.82
N ALA A 52 -2.27 23.51 -16.91
CA ALA A 52 -2.02 24.76 -16.19
C ALA A 52 -0.77 24.71 -15.31
N ALA A 53 -0.40 23.53 -14.81
CA ALA A 53 0.82 23.29 -14.04
C ALA A 53 2.09 23.15 -14.94
N GLY A 54 1.92 23.08 -16.26
CA GLY A 54 3.01 23.02 -17.26
C GLY A 54 3.27 21.63 -17.83
N ALA A 55 2.38 20.67 -17.67
CA ALA A 55 2.49 19.37 -18.34
C ALA A 55 2.09 19.44 -19.80
N VAL A 56 2.63 18.52 -20.58
CA VAL A 56 2.18 18.20 -21.94
C VAL A 56 1.25 16.99 -21.86
N MET A 57 0.03 17.13 -22.38
CA MET A 57 -0.91 16.01 -22.46
C MET A 57 -0.74 15.26 -23.79
N THR A 58 -0.88 13.93 -23.78
CA THR A 58 -0.76 13.10 -24.97
C THR A 58 -1.68 11.90 -24.96
N ASP A 59 -2.16 11.51 -26.15
CA ASP A 59 -2.86 10.23 -26.37
C ASP A 59 -1.89 9.15 -26.93
N ASP A 60 -0.68 9.53 -27.31
CA ASP A 60 0.35 8.62 -27.86
C ASP A 60 1.08 7.91 -26.69
N VAL A 61 0.52 6.80 -26.24
CA VAL A 61 1.10 5.99 -25.15
C VAL A 61 2.47 5.42 -25.51
N PRO A 62 2.67 4.79 -26.70
CA PRO A 62 3.99 4.31 -27.09
C PRO A 62 5.05 5.43 -27.14
N GLY A 63 4.70 6.59 -27.68
CA GLY A 63 5.60 7.75 -27.72
C GLY A 63 5.92 8.28 -26.32
N LEU A 64 4.93 8.34 -25.41
CA LEU A 64 5.16 8.74 -24.03
C LEU A 64 6.22 7.87 -23.35
N TRP A 65 6.13 6.54 -23.48
CA TRP A 65 7.11 5.62 -22.90
C TRP A 65 8.48 5.73 -23.56
N ALA A 66 8.51 5.76 -24.91
CA ALA A 66 9.77 5.80 -25.68
C ALA A 66 10.58 7.07 -25.47
N ASP A 67 9.89 8.21 -25.27
CA ASP A 67 10.54 9.51 -25.10
C ASP A 67 10.93 9.81 -23.65
N SER A 68 10.45 9.02 -22.68
CA SER A 68 10.68 9.26 -21.27
C SER A 68 12.00 8.65 -20.78
N GLU A 69 12.73 9.44 -19.99
CA GLU A 69 13.89 8.98 -19.21
C GLU A 69 13.47 8.44 -17.84
N LEU A 70 12.36 8.96 -17.30
CA LEU A 70 11.75 8.55 -16.04
C LEU A 70 10.26 8.33 -16.24
N ILE A 71 9.79 7.14 -15.91
CA ILE A 71 8.36 6.86 -15.80
C ILE A 71 7.96 6.83 -14.32
N LEU A 72 6.95 7.63 -13.99
CA LEU A 72 6.29 7.61 -12.70
C LEU A 72 4.97 6.85 -12.83
N LYS A 73 4.81 5.78 -12.05
CA LYS A 73 3.58 4.99 -11.95
C LYS A 73 3.20 4.78 -10.49
N VAL A 74 1.98 4.35 -10.26
CA VAL A 74 1.53 3.88 -8.95
C VAL A 74 1.76 2.38 -8.81
N LYS A 75 1.31 1.60 -9.80
CA LYS A 75 1.43 0.14 -9.81
C LYS A 75 2.49 -0.34 -10.79
N GLU A 76 2.94 -1.56 -10.55
CA GLU A 76 3.86 -2.28 -11.41
C GLU A 76 3.34 -2.37 -12.85
N PRO A 77 4.22 -2.36 -13.85
CA PRO A 77 3.85 -2.65 -15.23
C PRO A 77 3.24 -4.05 -15.36
N ILE A 78 2.22 -4.17 -16.20
CA ILE A 78 1.62 -5.46 -16.55
C ILE A 78 1.99 -5.84 -18.00
N ALA A 79 1.64 -7.05 -18.42
CA ALA A 79 2.07 -7.62 -19.71
C ALA A 79 1.80 -6.71 -20.92
N GLN A 80 0.76 -5.88 -20.87
CA GLN A 80 0.45 -4.91 -21.94
C GLN A 80 1.46 -3.77 -22.03
N GLU A 81 2.17 -3.46 -20.94
CA GLU A 81 3.18 -2.39 -20.85
C GLU A 81 4.61 -2.92 -21.10
N TYR A 82 4.86 -4.22 -21.02
CA TYR A 82 6.19 -4.80 -21.24
C TYR A 82 6.84 -4.42 -22.58
N PRO A 83 6.11 -4.30 -23.70
CA PRO A 83 6.70 -3.85 -24.97
C PRO A 83 7.33 -2.46 -24.91
N PHE A 84 6.92 -1.60 -23.97
CA PHE A 84 7.42 -0.24 -23.84
C PHE A 84 8.67 -0.13 -22.96
N LEU A 85 9.02 -1.20 -22.22
CA LEU A 85 10.21 -1.23 -21.37
C LEU A 85 11.48 -1.24 -22.23
N HIS A 86 12.49 -0.42 -21.86
CA HIS A 86 13.75 -0.29 -22.59
C HIS A 86 14.94 -0.01 -21.63
N PRO A 87 16.20 -0.23 -22.06
CA PRO A 87 17.38 -0.17 -21.17
C PRO A 87 17.64 1.20 -20.53
N ASP A 88 17.27 2.30 -21.21
CA ASP A 88 17.53 3.66 -20.75
C ASP A 88 16.43 4.21 -19.84
N LEU A 89 15.42 3.37 -19.55
CA LEU A 89 14.28 3.73 -18.73
C LEU A 89 14.61 3.63 -17.24
N LEU A 90 14.31 4.69 -16.49
CA LEU A 90 14.17 4.67 -15.05
C LEU A 90 12.69 4.54 -14.69
N LEU A 91 12.32 3.48 -13.98
CA LEU A 91 10.96 3.23 -13.52
C LEU A 91 10.88 3.45 -12.01
N PHE A 92 9.99 4.33 -11.55
CA PHE A 92 9.77 4.63 -10.13
C PHE A 92 8.30 4.38 -9.77
N THR A 93 8.01 3.30 -9.06
CA THR A 93 6.65 2.79 -8.81
C THR A 93 6.66 1.72 -7.71
N TYR A 94 5.49 1.24 -7.26
CA TYR A 94 5.40 -0.06 -6.58
C TYR A 94 5.68 -1.18 -7.58
N LEU A 95 6.43 -2.19 -7.19
CA LEU A 95 6.84 -3.28 -8.08
C LEU A 95 6.37 -4.67 -7.63
N HIS A 96 6.38 -4.94 -6.32
CA HIS A 96 5.96 -6.23 -5.73
C HIS A 96 6.65 -7.45 -6.36
N LEU A 97 7.92 -7.33 -6.78
CA LEU A 97 8.65 -8.31 -7.59
C LEU A 97 8.74 -9.71 -6.96
N ALA A 98 8.75 -9.82 -5.64
CA ALA A 98 8.79 -11.13 -4.96
C ALA A 98 7.58 -12.02 -5.29
N ALA A 99 6.45 -11.42 -5.68
CA ALA A 99 5.23 -12.12 -6.06
C ALA A 99 5.05 -12.25 -7.58
N ASP A 100 5.87 -11.57 -8.38
CA ASP A 100 5.74 -11.55 -9.84
C ASP A 100 7.07 -11.87 -10.55
N ARG A 101 7.29 -13.18 -10.79
CA ARG A 101 8.45 -13.66 -11.52
C ARG A 101 8.48 -13.12 -12.95
N ALA A 102 7.33 -13.05 -13.64
CA ALA A 102 7.28 -12.64 -15.04
C ALA A 102 7.74 -11.20 -15.23
N LEU A 103 7.23 -10.28 -14.40
CA LEU A 103 7.69 -8.89 -14.40
C LEU A 103 9.18 -8.79 -14.03
N THR A 104 9.64 -9.56 -13.04
CA THR A 104 11.05 -9.53 -12.62
C THR A 104 11.96 -9.93 -13.77
N GLU A 105 11.67 -11.03 -14.45
CA GLU A 105 12.45 -11.52 -15.59
C GLU A 105 12.39 -10.53 -16.78
N GLU A 106 11.24 -9.88 -17.01
CA GLU A 106 11.11 -8.88 -18.06
C GLU A 106 11.95 -7.62 -17.79
N LEU A 107 11.93 -7.08 -16.56
CA LEU A 107 12.77 -5.94 -16.17
C LEU A 107 14.27 -6.25 -16.32
N LEU A 108 14.70 -7.47 -15.95
CA LEU A 108 16.09 -7.91 -16.09
C LEU A 108 16.47 -8.07 -17.58
N THR A 109 15.61 -8.71 -18.39
CA THR A 109 15.82 -8.92 -19.82
C THR A 109 15.90 -7.62 -20.59
N LYS A 110 15.00 -6.69 -20.29
CA LYS A 110 14.95 -5.34 -20.89
C LYS A 110 16.00 -4.40 -20.29
N ARG A 111 16.74 -4.83 -19.26
CA ARG A 111 17.80 -4.08 -18.59
C ARG A 111 17.33 -2.76 -17.99
N VAL A 112 16.05 -2.67 -17.59
CA VAL A 112 15.42 -1.49 -17.00
C VAL A 112 16.06 -1.14 -15.67
N THR A 113 16.26 0.15 -15.39
CA THR A 113 16.57 0.62 -14.04
C THR A 113 15.24 0.83 -13.31
N SER A 114 15.02 0.12 -12.21
CA SER A 114 13.78 0.25 -11.45
C SER A 114 14.04 0.49 -9.97
N ILE A 115 13.30 1.42 -9.39
CA ILE A 115 13.32 1.75 -7.97
C ILE A 115 11.91 1.52 -7.43
N ALA A 116 11.78 0.61 -6.46
CA ALA A 116 10.50 0.24 -5.87
C ALA A 116 10.15 1.12 -4.68
N TYR A 117 8.93 1.67 -4.66
CA TYR A 117 8.44 2.47 -3.54
C TYR A 117 8.46 1.70 -2.21
N GLU A 118 8.08 0.42 -2.24
CA GLU A 118 7.95 -0.42 -1.04
C GLU A 118 9.28 -0.83 -0.41
N THR A 119 10.40 -0.63 -1.10
CA THR A 119 11.73 -0.97 -0.61
C THR A 119 12.60 0.25 -0.30
N VAL A 120 12.10 1.46 -0.55
CA VAL A 120 12.73 2.69 -0.02
C VAL A 120 12.59 2.67 1.49
N GLU A 121 13.75 2.52 2.18
CA GLU A 121 13.79 2.28 3.61
C GLU A 121 14.81 3.19 4.29
N THR A 122 14.40 3.87 5.36
CA THR A 122 15.28 4.72 6.17
C THR A 122 16.21 3.89 7.07
N ASP A 123 17.24 4.50 7.63
CA ASP A 123 18.14 3.82 8.59
C ASP A 123 17.42 3.31 9.85
N ALA A 124 16.27 3.90 10.18
CA ALA A 124 15.42 3.46 11.28
C ALA A 124 14.43 2.34 10.90
N GLY A 125 14.52 1.77 9.68
CA GLY A 125 13.62 0.73 9.20
C GLY A 125 12.22 1.22 8.82
N ALA A 126 12.02 2.54 8.64
CA ALA A 126 10.74 3.06 8.19
C ALA A 126 10.65 3.02 6.66
N LEU A 127 9.46 2.72 6.15
CA LEU A 127 9.13 2.64 4.72
C LEU A 127 8.30 3.88 4.31
N PRO A 128 8.93 5.03 4.05
CA PRO A 128 8.24 6.31 3.91
C PRO A 128 7.28 6.36 2.72
N LEU A 129 7.52 5.58 1.67
CA LEU A 129 6.67 5.56 0.48
C LEU A 129 5.56 4.50 0.56
N LEU A 130 5.69 3.51 1.45
CA LEU A 130 4.63 2.54 1.75
C LEU A 130 3.68 3.04 2.85
N ALA A 131 4.19 3.81 3.81
CA ALA A 131 3.44 4.29 4.97
C ALA A 131 2.11 5.00 4.61
N PRO A 132 2.02 5.89 3.59
CA PRO A 132 0.77 6.54 3.21
C PRO A 132 -0.32 5.55 2.81
N MET A 133 0.03 4.51 2.08
CA MET A 133 -0.95 3.48 1.67
C MET A 133 -1.37 2.61 2.85
N SER A 134 -0.45 2.28 3.74
CA SER A 134 -0.77 1.58 4.99
C SER A 134 -1.70 2.40 5.89
N GLU A 135 -1.51 3.71 5.97
CA GLU A 135 -2.39 4.62 6.71
C GLU A 135 -3.81 4.62 6.13
N ILE A 136 -3.94 4.77 4.80
CA ILE A 136 -5.23 4.78 4.12
C ILE A 136 -5.93 3.42 4.25
N ALA A 137 -5.21 2.31 4.03
CA ALA A 137 -5.77 0.98 4.19
C ALA A 137 -6.31 0.77 5.62
N GLY A 138 -5.57 1.20 6.64
CA GLY A 138 -6.03 1.15 8.03
C GLY A 138 -7.31 1.95 8.27
N ARG A 139 -7.37 3.18 7.76
CA ARG A 139 -8.56 4.04 7.89
C ARG A 139 -9.77 3.43 7.19
N LEU A 140 -9.58 2.87 5.99
CA LEU A 140 -10.63 2.18 5.24
C LEU A 140 -11.10 0.91 5.96
N ALA A 141 -10.21 0.15 6.59
CA ALA A 141 -10.58 -1.09 7.27
C ALA A 141 -11.68 -0.89 8.33
N ALA A 142 -11.63 0.21 9.08
CA ALA A 142 -12.69 0.54 10.03
C ALA A 142 -14.00 0.91 9.33
N GLN A 143 -13.95 1.62 8.20
CA GLN A 143 -15.15 2.03 7.45
C GLN A 143 -15.84 0.83 6.80
N VAL A 144 -15.10 0.02 6.03
CA VAL A 144 -15.64 -1.17 5.35
C VAL A 144 -16.08 -2.23 6.36
N GLY A 145 -15.35 -2.35 7.48
CA GLY A 145 -15.74 -3.23 8.58
C GLY A 145 -17.05 -2.81 9.24
N ALA A 146 -17.25 -1.51 9.46
CA ALA A 146 -18.50 -0.97 9.97
C ALA A 146 -19.67 -1.17 9.00
N GLU A 147 -19.44 -0.99 7.72
CA GLU A 147 -20.43 -1.25 6.66
C GLU A 147 -20.80 -2.73 6.59
N ALA A 148 -19.81 -3.62 6.59
CA ALA A 148 -20.03 -5.06 6.55
C ALA A 148 -20.77 -5.59 7.79
N LEU A 149 -20.69 -4.90 8.96
CA LEU A 149 -21.48 -5.22 10.16
C LEU A 149 -22.96 -4.93 10.01
N LEU A 150 -23.38 -4.15 9.02
CA LEU A 150 -24.80 -3.85 8.78
C LEU A 150 -25.55 -5.10 8.30
N ARG A 151 -26.79 -5.26 8.77
CA ARG A 151 -27.61 -6.43 8.43
C ARG A 151 -27.86 -6.63 6.93
N PRO A 152 -28.05 -5.57 6.09
CA PRO A 152 -28.17 -5.72 4.65
C PRO A 152 -26.95 -6.35 3.97
N HIS A 153 -25.75 -6.24 4.58
CA HIS A 153 -24.50 -6.84 4.09
C HIS A 153 -24.18 -8.20 4.73
N GLY A 154 -25.16 -8.81 5.45
CA GLY A 154 -24.99 -10.10 6.12
C GLY A 154 -24.46 -9.99 7.54
N GLY A 155 -24.04 -8.81 7.98
CA GLY A 155 -23.46 -8.57 9.30
C GLY A 155 -24.43 -8.77 10.47
N ALA A 156 -23.88 -8.75 11.68
CA ALA A 156 -24.64 -8.95 12.93
C ALA A 156 -25.63 -7.80 13.26
N GLY A 157 -25.64 -6.71 12.49
CA GLY A 157 -26.48 -5.53 12.75
C GLY A 157 -25.97 -4.70 13.94
N VAL A 158 -24.63 -4.65 14.12
CA VAL A 158 -23.99 -3.90 15.22
C VAL A 158 -23.56 -2.54 14.73
N LEU A 159 -23.97 -1.48 15.43
CA LEU A 159 -23.45 -0.12 15.24
C LEU A 159 -22.20 0.05 16.12
N LEU A 160 -21.07 0.42 15.54
CA LEU A 160 -19.79 0.51 16.28
C LEU A 160 -19.86 1.48 17.47
N GLY A 161 -20.50 2.63 17.31
CA GLY A 161 -20.66 3.60 18.38
C GLY A 161 -21.70 3.23 19.45
N GLY A 162 -22.50 2.18 19.24
CA GLY A 162 -23.63 1.85 20.11
C GLY A 162 -24.72 2.92 20.06
N ALA A 163 -25.51 2.97 21.12
CA ALA A 163 -26.52 4.00 21.36
C ALA A 163 -26.73 4.18 22.86
N ALA A 164 -27.51 5.17 23.30
CA ALA A 164 -27.81 5.36 24.72
C ALA A 164 -28.42 4.09 25.34
N GLY A 165 -27.76 3.54 26.35
CA GLY A 165 -28.15 2.28 27.00
C GLY A 165 -27.81 1.01 26.22
N VAL A 166 -27.15 1.11 25.06
CA VAL A 166 -26.71 -0.04 24.23
C VAL A 166 -25.20 -0.08 24.17
N ARG A 167 -24.60 -1.27 24.27
CA ARG A 167 -23.15 -1.45 24.19
C ARG A 167 -22.57 -0.93 22.86
N ARG A 168 -21.35 -0.51 22.92
CA ARG A 168 -20.53 -0.22 21.72
C ARG A 168 -20.09 -1.50 21.01
N GLY A 169 -19.73 -1.41 19.75
CA GLY A 169 -19.09 -2.49 19.01
C GLY A 169 -17.69 -2.74 19.57
N ASN A 170 -17.32 -4.01 19.69
CA ASN A 170 -16.00 -4.43 20.14
C ASN A 170 -15.09 -4.68 18.93
N VAL A 171 -14.04 -3.88 18.82
CA VAL A 171 -13.07 -3.93 17.70
C VAL A 171 -11.73 -4.42 18.20
N VAL A 172 -11.21 -5.47 17.58
CA VAL A 172 -9.89 -6.04 17.82
C VAL A 172 -9.01 -5.74 16.62
N VAL A 173 -7.84 -5.14 16.86
CA VAL A 173 -6.84 -4.85 15.83
C VAL A 173 -5.58 -5.65 16.12
N LEU A 174 -5.15 -6.47 15.18
CA LEU A 174 -3.94 -7.28 15.26
C LEU A 174 -2.81 -6.57 14.52
N GLY A 175 -1.80 -6.09 15.27
CA GLY A 175 -0.70 -5.25 14.80
C GLY A 175 -0.94 -3.76 15.03
N GLY A 176 -0.07 -3.13 15.80
CA GLY A 176 -0.10 -1.69 16.13
C GLY A 176 0.78 -0.82 15.24
N GLY A 177 1.15 -1.30 14.05
CA GLY A 177 1.87 -0.53 13.04
C GLY A 177 1.04 0.59 12.43
N THR A 178 1.53 1.22 11.35
CA THR A 178 0.85 2.35 10.69
C THR A 178 -0.60 2.02 10.32
N ALA A 179 -0.85 0.86 9.70
CA ALA A 179 -2.20 0.45 9.29
C ALA A 179 -3.09 0.17 10.50
N GLY A 180 -2.60 -0.61 11.47
CA GLY A 180 -3.42 -0.98 12.64
C GLY A 180 -3.74 0.20 13.55
N LEU A 181 -2.78 1.09 13.81
CA LEU A 181 -3.03 2.33 14.55
C LEU A 181 -4.07 3.21 13.84
N SER A 182 -3.98 3.30 12.51
CA SER A 182 -4.94 4.08 11.72
C SER A 182 -6.35 3.48 11.78
N ALA A 183 -6.47 2.14 11.69
CA ALA A 183 -7.74 1.44 11.88
C ALA A 183 -8.31 1.65 13.28
N ALA A 184 -7.48 1.50 14.30
CA ALA A 184 -7.87 1.67 15.69
C ALA A 184 -8.39 3.09 15.98
N ARG A 185 -7.72 4.11 15.45
CA ARG A 185 -8.14 5.51 15.62
C ARG A 185 -9.47 5.82 14.95
N VAL A 186 -9.68 5.35 13.74
CA VAL A 186 -10.97 5.56 13.05
C VAL A 186 -12.07 4.81 13.79
N ALA A 187 -11.87 3.56 14.18
CA ALA A 187 -12.85 2.79 14.93
C ALA A 187 -13.19 3.46 16.30
N ALA A 188 -12.18 3.94 17.04
CA ALA A 188 -12.37 4.68 18.28
C ALA A 188 -13.12 6.01 18.04
N GLY A 189 -12.77 6.74 16.95
CA GLY A 189 -13.49 7.94 16.52
C GLY A 189 -14.96 7.69 16.15
N MET A 190 -15.28 6.49 15.67
CA MET A 190 -16.67 6.04 15.47
C MET A 190 -17.37 5.61 16.76
N GLY A 191 -16.67 5.67 17.89
CA GLY A 191 -17.20 5.37 19.21
C GLY A 191 -17.11 3.90 19.61
N ALA A 192 -16.34 3.07 18.92
CA ALA A 192 -16.16 1.64 19.26
C ALA A 192 -15.30 1.46 20.53
N ASP A 193 -15.43 0.29 21.15
CA ASP A 193 -14.48 -0.20 22.15
C ASP A 193 -13.33 -0.91 21.44
N VAL A 194 -12.13 -0.29 21.42
CA VAL A 194 -11.01 -0.77 20.61
C VAL A 194 -9.90 -1.36 21.48
N THR A 195 -9.39 -2.52 21.06
CA THR A 195 -8.18 -3.13 21.63
C THR A 195 -7.19 -3.48 20.52
N VAL A 196 -5.96 -2.99 20.64
CA VAL A 196 -4.84 -3.30 19.72
C VAL A 196 -3.94 -4.34 20.35
N PHE A 197 -3.61 -5.38 19.61
CA PHE A 197 -2.63 -6.40 19.97
C PHE A 197 -1.33 -6.18 19.20
N ASP A 198 -0.20 -6.15 19.92
CA ASP A 198 1.14 -6.08 19.31
C ASP A 198 2.13 -6.89 20.18
N VAL A 199 3.30 -7.19 19.62
CA VAL A 199 4.42 -7.82 20.36
C VAL A 199 5.48 -6.82 20.78
N ASP A 200 5.41 -5.56 20.32
CA ASP A 200 6.35 -4.49 20.61
C ASP A 200 5.84 -3.57 21.74
N PRO A 201 6.42 -3.64 22.95
CA PRO A 201 5.99 -2.80 24.07
C PRO A 201 6.17 -1.28 23.82
N LEU A 202 7.14 -0.88 23.00
CA LEU A 202 7.36 0.54 22.70
C LEU A 202 6.24 1.07 21.81
N ARG A 203 5.80 0.27 20.85
CA ARG A 203 4.67 0.58 19.97
C ARG A 203 3.37 0.67 20.77
N MET A 204 3.11 -0.26 21.69
CA MET A 204 1.95 -0.23 22.57
C MET A 204 1.94 1.03 23.44
N ARG A 205 3.07 1.39 24.08
CA ARG A 205 3.19 2.62 24.86
C ARG A 205 2.87 3.86 24.03
N ARG A 206 3.43 3.93 22.81
CA ARG A 206 3.17 5.05 21.90
C ARG A 206 1.67 5.19 21.55
N ILE A 207 0.97 4.08 21.38
CA ILE A 207 -0.49 4.09 21.11
C ILE A 207 -1.21 4.71 22.31
N GLU A 208 -0.94 4.27 23.54
CA GLU A 208 -1.58 4.79 24.74
C GLU A 208 -1.29 6.28 24.97
N GLU A 209 -0.06 6.73 24.74
CA GLU A 209 0.34 8.14 24.85
C GLU A 209 -0.39 9.03 23.82
N LEU A 210 -0.61 8.55 22.60
CA LEU A 210 -1.18 9.33 21.51
C LEU A 210 -2.72 9.45 21.60
N ASP A 211 -3.40 8.47 22.17
CA ASP A 211 -4.86 8.36 22.12
C ASP A 211 -5.55 8.60 23.48
N GLY A 212 -4.78 9.00 24.51
CA GLY A 212 -5.32 9.41 25.81
C GLY A 212 -6.18 8.33 26.51
N GLY A 213 -5.92 7.04 26.19
CA GLY A 213 -6.65 5.91 26.78
C GLY A 213 -7.95 5.51 26.05
N ALA A 214 -8.24 6.13 24.89
CA ALA A 214 -9.37 5.74 24.05
C ALA A 214 -9.18 4.34 23.41
N ILE A 215 -7.93 3.95 23.21
CA ILE A 215 -7.53 2.66 22.64
C ILE A 215 -6.77 1.89 23.70
N ARG A 216 -7.23 0.67 24.00
CA ARG A 216 -6.53 -0.26 24.87
C ARG A 216 -5.46 -1.02 24.10
N THR A 217 -4.33 -1.32 24.73
CA THR A 217 -3.30 -2.20 24.17
C THR A 217 -3.20 -3.50 24.95
N ARG A 218 -2.82 -4.57 24.26
CA ARG A 218 -2.53 -5.88 24.85
C ARG A 218 -1.35 -6.54 24.15
N PHE A 219 -0.54 -7.27 24.91
CA PHE A 219 0.49 -8.11 24.33
C PHE A 219 -0.14 -9.27 23.54
N SER A 220 0.35 -9.51 22.33
CA SER A 220 -0.21 -10.52 21.42
C SER A 220 0.29 -11.91 21.81
N THR A 221 -0.57 -12.66 22.50
CA THR A 221 -0.41 -14.11 22.70
C THR A 221 -1.56 -14.84 21.98
N GLU A 222 -1.35 -16.08 21.56
CA GLU A 222 -2.38 -16.88 20.91
C GLU A 222 -3.65 -16.96 21.76
N LEU A 223 -3.50 -17.23 23.07
CA LEU A 223 -4.61 -17.35 23.99
C LEU A 223 -5.41 -16.04 24.15
N ASP A 224 -4.70 -14.90 24.25
CA ASP A 224 -5.37 -13.62 24.44
C ASP A 224 -6.05 -13.14 23.16
N VAL A 225 -5.45 -13.41 21.99
CA VAL A 225 -6.07 -13.17 20.69
C VAL A 225 -7.34 -14.02 20.53
N ALA A 226 -7.28 -15.32 20.84
CA ALA A 226 -8.45 -16.21 20.78
C ALA A 226 -9.60 -15.70 21.65
N ARG A 227 -9.31 -15.32 22.90
CA ARG A 227 -10.31 -14.77 23.84
C ARG A 227 -10.91 -13.45 23.34
N ALA A 228 -10.09 -12.60 22.72
CA ALA A 228 -10.55 -11.33 22.19
C ALA A 228 -11.44 -11.53 20.95
N CYS A 229 -11.05 -12.42 20.05
CA CYS A 229 -11.83 -12.75 18.85
C CYS A 229 -13.22 -13.29 19.18
N ALA A 230 -13.35 -14.17 20.18
CA ALA A 230 -14.64 -14.72 20.60
C ALA A 230 -15.67 -13.64 20.99
N GLY A 231 -15.21 -12.49 21.49
CA GLY A 231 -16.06 -11.36 21.87
C GLY A 231 -16.10 -10.21 20.85
N ALA A 232 -15.35 -10.29 19.77
CA ALA A 232 -15.24 -9.22 18.78
C ALA A 232 -16.46 -9.16 17.86
N ASP A 233 -16.85 -7.95 17.49
CA ASP A 233 -17.78 -7.69 16.39
C ASP A 233 -16.98 -7.44 15.08
N LEU A 234 -15.81 -6.80 15.19
CA LEU A 234 -14.89 -6.56 14.07
C LEU A 234 -13.45 -6.92 14.47
N VAL A 235 -12.77 -7.70 13.64
CA VAL A 235 -11.34 -8.00 13.77
C VAL A 235 -10.61 -7.40 12.55
N VAL A 236 -9.57 -6.63 12.78
CA VAL A 236 -8.72 -6.06 11.71
C VAL A 236 -7.34 -6.70 11.78
N GLY A 237 -6.93 -7.40 10.74
CA GLY A 237 -5.60 -7.95 10.55
C GLY A 237 -4.68 -6.92 9.88
N ALA A 238 -3.68 -6.42 10.62
CA ALA A 238 -2.80 -5.34 10.18
C ALA A 238 -1.32 -5.62 10.49
N VAL A 239 -0.94 -6.88 10.59
CA VAL A 239 0.46 -7.28 10.77
C VAL A 239 1.14 -7.38 9.42
N LEU A 240 2.27 -6.71 9.29
CA LEU A 240 3.14 -6.75 8.12
C LEU A 240 4.54 -7.15 8.59
N VAL A 241 5.10 -8.19 7.97
CA VAL A 241 6.49 -8.60 8.17
C VAL A 241 7.25 -8.24 6.88
N PRO A 242 8.13 -7.24 6.88
CA PRO A 242 8.85 -6.85 5.67
C PRO A 242 9.60 -8.03 5.03
N GLY A 243 9.36 -8.28 3.74
CA GLY A 243 10.04 -9.32 2.96
C GLY A 243 9.66 -10.77 3.33
N ALA A 244 8.66 -11.00 4.19
CA ALA A 244 8.21 -12.33 4.58
C ALA A 244 6.68 -12.46 4.51
N ARG A 245 6.22 -13.69 4.44
CA ARG A 245 4.78 -13.98 4.54
C ARG A 245 4.27 -13.62 5.94
N THR A 246 3.13 -12.96 6.00
CA THR A 246 2.45 -12.65 7.27
C THR A 246 2.09 -13.94 8.02
N PRO A 247 2.35 -14.03 9.34
CA PRO A 247 1.90 -15.18 10.13
C PRO A 247 0.37 -15.20 10.26
N SER A 248 -0.23 -16.38 10.20
CA SER A 248 -1.65 -16.54 10.54
C SER A 248 -1.84 -16.36 12.04
N LEU A 249 -2.54 -15.30 12.44
CA LEU A 249 -2.79 -14.94 13.85
C LEU A 249 -4.19 -15.36 14.32
N VAL A 250 -5.13 -15.54 13.40
CA VAL A 250 -6.48 -16.03 13.70
C VAL A 250 -6.69 -17.31 12.94
N THR A 251 -6.81 -18.40 13.70
CA THR A 251 -7.06 -19.74 13.15
C THR A 251 -8.55 -19.93 12.86
N ARG A 252 -8.88 -20.93 12.05
CA ARG A 252 -10.26 -21.34 11.79
C ARG A 252 -11.01 -21.66 13.09
N ALA A 253 -10.36 -22.35 14.02
CA ALA A 253 -10.94 -22.65 15.34
C ALA A 253 -11.32 -21.38 16.13
N MET A 254 -10.52 -20.31 16.03
CA MET A 254 -10.87 -19.03 16.64
C MET A 254 -12.07 -18.38 15.93
N VAL A 255 -12.12 -18.42 14.59
CA VAL A 255 -13.26 -17.92 13.80
C VAL A 255 -14.56 -18.63 14.18
N GLU A 256 -14.54 -19.94 14.38
CA GLU A 256 -15.70 -20.72 14.79
C GLU A 256 -16.30 -20.21 16.11
N THR A 257 -15.48 -19.72 17.05
CA THR A 257 -15.94 -19.17 18.35
C THR A 257 -16.56 -17.79 18.26
N MET A 258 -16.36 -17.07 17.16
CA MET A 258 -16.91 -15.73 16.97
C MET A 258 -18.43 -15.76 16.78
N ARG A 259 -19.09 -14.63 17.03
CA ARG A 259 -20.53 -14.51 16.80
C ARG A 259 -20.86 -14.54 15.31
N PRO A 260 -21.99 -15.17 14.91
CA PRO A 260 -22.48 -15.06 13.53
C PRO A 260 -22.65 -13.59 13.12
N GLY A 261 -22.20 -13.26 11.91
CA GLY A 261 -22.23 -11.91 11.38
C GLY A 261 -21.11 -10.98 11.89
N SER A 262 -20.15 -11.49 12.70
CA SER A 262 -18.90 -10.78 12.96
C SER A 262 -18.10 -10.61 11.68
N VAL A 263 -17.27 -9.57 11.62
CA VAL A 263 -16.52 -9.18 10.43
C VAL A 263 -15.02 -9.30 10.68
N LEU A 264 -14.29 -9.83 9.72
CA LEU A 264 -12.82 -9.86 9.69
C LEU A 264 -12.32 -9.10 8.45
N VAL A 265 -11.53 -8.05 8.67
CA VAL A 265 -10.90 -7.27 7.59
C VAL A 265 -9.41 -7.55 7.58
N ASP A 266 -8.90 -8.10 6.48
CA ASP A 266 -7.48 -8.44 6.34
C ASP A 266 -6.76 -7.43 5.46
N ILE A 267 -6.05 -6.47 6.08
CA ILE A 267 -5.24 -5.48 5.36
C ILE A 267 -3.96 -6.10 4.77
N ALA A 268 -3.49 -7.19 5.39
CA ALA A 268 -2.23 -7.84 5.01
C ALA A 268 -2.40 -8.89 3.89
N ILE A 269 -3.55 -8.92 3.22
CA ILE A 269 -3.89 -9.95 2.24
C ILE A 269 -2.86 -10.04 1.10
N ASP A 270 -2.29 -8.94 0.66
CA ASP A 270 -1.25 -8.88 -0.39
C ASP A 270 0.04 -9.65 0.01
N GLN A 271 0.22 -9.93 1.31
CA GLN A 271 1.34 -10.69 1.86
C GLN A 271 0.93 -12.02 2.50
N GLY A 272 -0.20 -12.56 2.06
CA GLY A 272 -0.72 -13.86 2.47
C GLY A 272 -1.76 -13.83 3.59
N GLY A 273 -2.06 -12.65 4.15
CA GLY A 273 -3.12 -12.44 5.14
C GLY A 273 -2.77 -12.84 6.57
N CYS A 274 -3.49 -12.25 7.53
CA CYS A 274 -3.36 -12.51 8.97
C CYS A 274 -4.29 -13.64 9.47
N PHE A 275 -5.24 -14.11 8.67
CA PHE A 275 -6.22 -15.11 9.05
C PHE A 275 -6.06 -16.38 8.22
N GLU A 276 -6.25 -17.52 8.83
CA GLU A 276 -6.07 -18.83 8.19
C GLU A 276 -6.96 -18.99 6.94
N ASP A 277 -8.20 -18.50 7.00
CA ASP A 277 -9.18 -18.59 5.92
C ASP A 277 -9.12 -17.40 4.95
N SER A 278 -8.17 -16.47 5.10
CA SER A 278 -8.03 -15.31 4.19
C SER A 278 -7.75 -15.75 2.76
N ARG A 279 -8.47 -15.15 1.82
CA ARG A 279 -8.21 -15.25 0.38
C ARG A 279 -8.44 -13.91 -0.29
N PRO A 280 -7.65 -13.54 -1.29
CA PRO A 280 -7.83 -12.25 -1.97
C PRO A 280 -9.23 -12.11 -2.57
N THR A 281 -9.82 -10.93 -2.39
CA THR A 281 -11.07 -10.50 -3.01
C THR A 281 -10.84 -9.22 -3.81
N THR A 282 -11.85 -8.77 -4.55
CA THR A 282 -11.80 -7.59 -5.40
C THR A 282 -12.75 -6.51 -4.91
N HIS A 283 -12.60 -5.27 -5.39
CA HIS A 283 -13.55 -4.20 -5.08
C HIS A 283 -14.97 -4.50 -5.60
N SER A 284 -15.10 -5.29 -6.65
CA SER A 284 -16.39 -5.69 -7.24
C SER A 284 -17.10 -6.82 -6.47
N ASP A 285 -16.32 -7.68 -5.80
CA ASP A 285 -16.79 -8.77 -4.93
C ASP A 285 -15.95 -8.79 -3.64
N PRO A 286 -16.21 -7.84 -2.70
CA PRO A 286 -15.26 -7.54 -1.63
C PRO A 286 -15.29 -8.51 -0.46
N THR A 287 -16.36 -9.30 -0.31
CA THR A 287 -16.58 -10.13 0.87
C THR A 287 -16.89 -11.58 0.54
N PHE A 288 -16.59 -12.46 1.46
CA PHE A 288 -17.06 -13.84 1.45
C PHE A 288 -17.37 -14.29 2.88
N GLU A 289 -18.08 -15.40 3.01
CA GLU A 289 -18.51 -15.94 4.29
C GLU A 289 -17.75 -17.21 4.66
N VAL A 290 -17.34 -17.32 5.92
CA VAL A 290 -16.80 -18.54 6.54
C VAL A 290 -17.52 -18.76 7.87
N ASP A 291 -18.22 -19.87 8.02
CA ASP A 291 -18.95 -20.27 9.22
C ASP A 291 -19.86 -19.15 9.78
N GLY A 292 -20.55 -18.42 8.91
CA GLY A 292 -21.43 -17.31 9.27
C GLY A 292 -20.73 -16.02 9.68
N LYS A 293 -19.43 -15.86 9.40
CA LYS A 293 -18.63 -14.65 9.61
C LYS A 293 -18.20 -14.08 8.26
N ILE A 294 -18.13 -12.76 8.17
CA ILE A 294 -17.85 -12.05 6.94
C ILE A 294 -16.38 -11.70 6.87
N PHE A 295 -15.71 -12.09 5.82
CA PHE A 295 -14.33 -11.73 5.50
C PHE A 295 -14.32 -10.67 4.41
N TYR A 296 -13.60 -9.58 4.65
CA TYR A 296 -13.26 -8.55 3.70
C TYR A 296 -11.74 -8.59 3.48
N CYS A 297 -11.31 -9.04 2.31
CA CYS A 297 -9.90 -9.29 2.00
C CYS A 297 -9.52 -8.66 0.64
N VAL A 298 -10.00 -7.45 0.38
CA VAL A 298 -9.74 -6.75 -0.89
C VAL A 298 -8.27 -6.38 -0.98
N ALA A 299 -7.60 -6.93 -1.99
CA ALA A 299 -6.26 -6.50 -2.37
C ALA A 299 -6.31 -5.04 -2.86
N ASN A 300 -5.26 -4.26 -2.52
CA ASN A 300 -5.19 -2.86 -2.93
C ASN A 300 -6.33 -1.96 -2.39
N MET A 301 -6.69 -2.12 -1.12
CA MET A 301 -7.72 -1.29 -0.47
C MET A 301 -7.60 0.23 -0.77
N PRO A 302 -6.38 0.85 -0.78
CA PRO A 302 -6.23 2.27 -1.07
C PRO A 302 -6.70 2.69 -2.46
N GLY A 303 -6.82 1.76 -3.41
CA GLY A 303 -7.39 2.01 -4.74
C GLY A 303 -8.84 2.46 -4.73
N ALA A 304 -9.60 2.11 -3.68
CA ALA A 304 -10.99 2.53 -3.51
C ALA A 304 -11.19 4.04 -3.26
N VAL A 305 -10.13 4.73 -2.85
CA VAL A 305 -10.16 6.18 -2.56
C VAL A 305 -9.06 6.90 -3.33
N PRO A 306 -9.12 6.88 -4.67
CA PRO A 306 -8.01 7.30 -5.54
C PRO A 306 -7.64 8.76 -5.35
N HIS A 307 -8.59 9.65 -5.09
CA HIS A 307 -8.30 11.06 -4.77
C HIS A 307 -7.38 11.18 -3.55
N THR A 308 -7.80 10.64 -2.41
CA THR A 308 -7.00 10.70 -1.17
C THR A 308 -5.66 10.00 -1.33
N SER A 309 -5.65 8.82 -1.95
CA SER A 309 -4.46 8.00 -2.15
C SER A 309 -3.44 8.64 -3.08
N THR A 310 -3.88 9.28 -4.16
CA THR A 310 -3.01 10.04 -5.07
C THR A 310 -2.26 11.14 -4.33
N TYR A 311 -2.97 12.01 -3.61
CA TYR A 311 -2.34 13.10 -2.87
C TYR A 311 -1.42 12.59 -1.76
N ALA A 312 -1.82 11.59 -1.01
CA ALA A 312 -1.01 11.04 0.07
C ALA A 312 0.28 10.39 -0.47
N LEU A 313 0.18 9.62 -1.55
CA LEU A 313 1.32 8.98 -2.19
C LEU A 313 2.27 10.03 -2.81
N THR A 314 1.72 10.94 -3.60
CA THR A 314 2.54 11.91 -4.33
C THR A 314 3.24 12.91 -3.41
N ASN A 315 2.64 13.28 -2.27
CA ASN A 315 3.32 14.05 -1.25
C ASN A 315 4.57 13.35 -0.70
N ALA A 316 4.54 12.02 -0.59
CA ALA A 316 5.66 11.24 -0.12
C ALA A 316 6.70 10.99 -1.23
N THR A 317 6.27 10.72 -2.47
CA THR A 317 7.15 10.38 -3.60
C THR A 317 7.81 11.60 -4.25
N LEU A 318 7.18 12.78 -4.19
CA LEU A 318 7.67 13.99 -4.87
C LEU A 318 9.11 14.39 -4.51
N PRO A 319 9.56 14.37 -3.24
CA PRO A 319 10.96 14.68 -2.91
C PRO A 319 11.96 13.74 -3.59
N TYR A 320 11.59 12.48 -3.76
CA TYR A 320 12.41 11.47 -4.44
C TYR A 320 12.37 11.65 -5.96
N ALA A 321 11.20 11.87 -6.52
CA ALA A 321 11.04 12.15 -7.95
C ALA A 321 11.84 13.41 -8.39
N LEU A 322 11.87 14.45 -7.55
CA LEU A 322 12.67 15.66 -7.78
C LEU A 322 14.18 15.38 -7.73
N ALA A 323 14.65 14.53 -6.80
CA ALA A 323 16.05 14.12 -6.72
C ALA A 323 16.43 13.28 -7.95
N LEU A 324 15.62 12.28 -8.30
CA LEU A 324 15.83 11.44 -9.49
C LEU A 324 15.86 12.25 -10.78
N ALA A 325 14.96 13.22 -10.92
CA ALA A 325 14.90 14.08 -12.09
C ALA A 325 16.11 15.02 -12.19
N GLY A 326 16.59 15.56 -11.06
CA GLY A 326 17.67 16.54 -11.01
C GLY A 326 19.07 15.94 -11.08
N GLU A 327 19.29 14.81 -10.41
CA GLU A 327 20.61 14.22 -10.18
C GLU A 327 20.82 12.90 -10.93
N GLY A 328 19.77 12.38 -11.58
CA GLY A 328 19.72 11.00 -12.08
C GLY A 328 19.67 9.99 -10.94
N TRP A 329 19.40 8.73 -11.27
CA TRP A 329 19.22 7.71 -10.24
C TRP A 329 20.51 7.44 -9.42
N GLN A 330 21.68 7.50 -10.05
CA GLN A 330 22.97 7.28 -9.38
C GLN A 330 23.29 8.40 -8.40
N GLY A 331 23.22 9.66 -8.83
CA GLY A 331 23.47 10.81 -7.97
C GLY A 331 22.48 10.89 -6.81
N ALA A 332 21.20 10.71 -7.11
CA ALA A 332 20.14 10.69 -6.08
C ALA A 332 20.32 9.56 -5.07
N SER A 333 20.68 8.34 -5.52
CA SER A 333 20.92 7.20 -4.63
C SER A 333 22.20 7.37 -3.80
N ALA A 334 23.25 7.94 -4.37
CA ALA A 334 24.48 8.24 -3.61
C ALA A 334 24.25 9.29 -2.49
N ALA A 335 23.38 10.28 -2.76
CA ALA A 335 23.02 11.31 -1.78
C ALA A 335 22.00 10.84 -0.74
N ARG A 336 21.22 9.79 -1.06
CA ARG A 336 20.07 9.30 -0.27
C ARG A 336 20.13 7.80 -0.08
N PRO A 337 20.72 7.32 1.02
CA PRO A 337 20.82 5.88 1.30
C PRO A 337 19.46 5.14 1.36
N ASP A 338 18.41 5.85 1.77
CA ASP A 338 17.04 5.31 1.76
C ASP A 338 16.56 5.00 0.33
N LEU A 339 16.84 5.89 -0.63
CA LEU A 339 16.51 5.68 -2.03
C LEU A 339 17.36 4.58 -2.67
N ALA A 340 18.65 4.48 -2.30
CA ALA A 340 19.54 3.41 -2.77
C ALA A 340 18.97 2.02 -2.44
N ARG A 341 18.42 1.83 -1.24
CA ARG A 341 17.75 0.58 -0.85
C ARG A 341 16.52 0.25 -1.69
N GLY A 342 15.93 1.28 -2.31
CA GLY A 342 14.81 1.12 -3.25
C GLY A 342 15.20 0.53 -4.59
N LEU A 343 16.50 0.53 -4.97
CA LEU A 343 16.94 0.01 -6.26
C LEU A 343 16.64 -1.49 -6.37
N SER A 344 15.82 -1.85 -7.34
CA SER A 344 15.39 -3.23 -7.54
C SER A 344 16.14 -3.89 -8.70
N THR A 345 16.19 -3.25 -9.88
CA THR A 345 16.91 -3.77 -11.04
C THR A 345 17.75 -2.66 -11.69
N HIS A 346 18.88 -3.03 -12.27
CA HIS A 346 19.68 -2.18 -13.15
C HIS A 346 20.53 -3.02 -14.08
N ALA A 347 20.56 -2.65 -15.36
CA ALA A 347 21.43 -3.25 -16.40
C ALA A 347 21.36 -4.79 -16.47
N GLY A 348 20.21 -5.39 -16.11
CA GLY A 348 20.00 -6.85 -16.12
C GLY A 348 20.36 -7.54 -14.81
N THR A 349 20.66 -6.80 -13.75
CA THR A 349 21.01 -7.33 -12.44
C THR A 349 19.92 -6.97 -11.41
N LEU A 350 19.60 -7.91 -10.53
CA LEU A 350 18.67 -7.73 -9.40
C LEU A 350 19.45 -7.31 -8.15
N TYR A 351 18.92 -6.32 -7.42
CA TYR A 351 19.57 -5.76 -6.21
C TYR A 351 18.77 -6.00 -4.92
N THR A 352 17.50 -6.34 -5.02
CA THR A 352 16.64 -6.58 -3.84
C THR A 352 16.80 -8.02 -3.36
N ALA A 353 17.53 -8.23 -2.26
CA ALA A 353 17.84 -9.55 -1.68
C ALA A 353 16.59 -10.40 -1.39
N GLY A 354 15.52 -9.79 -0.85
CA GLY A 354 14.26 -10.49 -0.57
C GLY A 354 13.57 -11.04 -1.83
N VAL A 355 13.64 -10.31 -2.94
CA VAL A 355 13.14 -10.78 -4.25
C VAL A 355 14.00 -11.94 -4.77
N GLY A 356 15.33 -11.78 -4.68
CA GLY A 356 16.26 -12.85 -5.09
C GLY A 356 16.03 -14.15 -4.34
N GLN A 357 15.82 -14.07 -3.03
CA GLN A 357 15.50 -15.24 -2.20
C GLN A 357 14.14 -15.86 -2.58
N ALA A 358 13.11 -15.04 -2.75
CA ALA A 358 11.75 -15.53 -3.08
C ALA A 358 11.70 -16.21 -4.45
N LEU A 359 12.43 -15.67 -5.43
CA LEU A 359 12.41 -16.16 -6.82
C LEU A 359 13.60 -17.06 -7.18
N ASN A 360 14.54 -17.27 -6.26
CA ASN A 360 15.79 -18.00 -6.52
C ASN A 360 16.58 -17.40 -7.70
N ILE A 361 16.75 -16.05 -7.66
CA ILE A 361 17.53 -15.28 -8.64
C ILE A 361 18.74 -14.68 -7.91
N PRO A 362 19.97 -14.75 -8.47
CA PRO A 362 21.15 -14.10 -7.89
C PRO A 362 20.96 -12.57 -7.75
N THR A 363 21.46 -12.01 -6.66
CA THR A 363 21.42 -10.57 -6.40
C THR A 363 22.82 -10.00 -6.22
N ALA A 364 23.00 -8.72 -6.56
CA ALA A 364 24.20 -7.94 -6.26
C ALA A 364 23.92 -6.93 -5.14
N ASP A 365 24.99 -6.37 -4.56
CA ASP A 365 24.87 -5.31 -3.58
C ASP A 365 24.83 -3.93 -4.28
N VAL A 366 23.92 -3.07 -3.85
CA VAL A 366 23.81 -1.69 -4.37
C VAL A 366 25.06 -0.88 -4.02
N ALA A 367 25.72 -1.17 -2.89
CA ALA A 367 26.94 -0.48 -2.48
C ALA A 367 28.09 -0.63 -3.49
N ASP A 368 28.20 -1.81 -4.14
CA ASP A 368 29.20 -2.07 -5.17
C ASP A 368 28.94 -1.24 -6.46
N LEU A 369 27.70 -0.84 -6.69
CA LEU A 369 27.30 -0.09 -7.87
C LEU A 369 27.47 1.42 -7.69
N LEU A 370 27.41 1.91 -6.45
CA LEU A 370 27.50 3.34 -6.10
C LEU A 370 28.88 3.75 -5.59
N SER A 371 29.85 2.81 -5.49
CA SER A 371 31.23 3.01 -5.03
C SER A 371 32.16 3.70 -6.04
#